data_a1ce18960504dcdf4c08e03765f13860
#
_entry.id   a1ce18960504dcdf4c08e03765f13860
#
_cell.length_a   1.000
_cell.length_b   1.000
_cell.length_c   1.000
_cell.angle_alpha   90.00
_cell.angle_beta   90.00
_cell.angle_gamma   90.00
#
_symmetry.space_group_name_H-M   'P 1'
#
loop_
_entity.id
_entity.type
_entity.pdbx_description
1 polymer ?
#
loop_
_entity_poly.entity_id
_entity_poly.type
_entity_poly.pdbx_seq_one_letter_code
_entity_poly.pdbx_strand_id
1 'polypeptide(L)'
;MSQVSGRISQIIGPVIDVYFDTKGENPEKVLPKIHEALKVKRPDGRDLVIEVQQHIGEDTVRCVAMDNTDGLQRGLEVAVTGNPIMMPAGEQIKGRMMNVIGQPIDGMNELDMKGAYPIHREAPKFDELSTHKEMLATGIKVIDLLEPYMKGGKIGRFGGAGVGKTVLIMELINNIAKGHNGYSVFAGVGERTREGNDLIRDMLESGVIKYGEKFRKAMEEGKWDLSLVDPEELAKSQATLVYGQMNEPPGARASVALSGLTVAEEFRDHGGKNGEAADIMFFIDNIFRFTQAGSEVSALLGRMPSAVGYQPTLASEMGAMQERITSTKNGSITSVQAVYVPADDLTDPAPATTFTHLDATTELSRKIASLGIYPAVDPLGSTSRILDPLIVGKAHYDCAQRVKQLLQRYNELQDIIAILGMDELSDEDKLTVNRARRVQRFLSQPFTVAEQFTGLKGVMVPIEETIKGFNAILDGEVDDLPEQAFLNVGTIEDVKEKAKQLLAAAQA
;
A
#
# COMPACT_ATOMS: atom_id res chain seq x y z
N MET A 1 -24.08 14.98 -33.36
CA MET A 1 -25.11 14.67 -32.35
C MET A 1 -25.06 15.80 -31.33
N SER A 2 -26.18 16.47 -31.05
CA SER A 2 -26.23 17.49 -30.00
C SER A 2 -25.91 16.82 -28.68
N GLN A 3 -24.89 17.30 -28.01
CA GLN A 3 -24.49 16.81 -26.68
C GLN A 3 -25.70 17.02 -25.77
N VAL A 4 -26.27 15.93 -25.24
CA VAL A 4 -27.40 16.03 -24.32
C VAL A 4 -26.86 16.62 -23.03
N SER A 5 -27.40 17.75 -22.59
CA SER A 5 -27.04 18.38 -21.34
C SER A 5 -28.15 18.11 -20.31
N GLY A 6 -27.73 17.83 -19.08
CA GLY A 6 -28.61 17.68 -17.94
C GLY A 6 -28.70 18.96 -17.12
N ARG A 7 -29.61 18.99 -16.15
CA ARG A 7 -29.73 20.06 -15.17
C ARG A 7 -29.86 19.50 -13.75
N ILE A 8 -29.20 20.11 -12.80
CA ILE A 8 -29.32 19.73 -11.39
C ILE A 8 -30.79 19.94 -10.96
N SER A 9 -31.42 18.87 -10.53
CA SER A 9 -32.79 18.88 -9.98
C SER A 9 -32.79 18.94 -8.46
N GLN A 10 -31.85 18.24 -7.80
CA GLN A 10 -31.75 18.18 -6.36
C GLN A 10 -30.29 18.03 -5.90
N ILE A 11 -29.97 18.58 -4.73
CA ILE A 11 -28.67 18.45 -4.05
C ILE A 11 -28.92 18.01 -2.63
N ILE A 12 -28.32 16.89 -2.23
CA ILE A 12 -28.40 16.32 -0.87
C ILE A 12 -26.98 16.04 -0.40
N GLY A 13 -26.28 17.06 0.13
CA GLY A 13 -24.86 16.96 0.46
C GLY A 13 -24.05 16.56 -0.77
N PRO A 14 -23.28 15.45 -0.73
CA PRO A 14 -22.48 14.98 -1.86
C PRO A 14 -23.29 14.25 -2.94
N VAL A 15 -24.61 14.04 -2.74
CA VAL A 15 -25.48 13.39 -3.72
C VAL A 15 -26.20 14.46 -4.57
N ILE A 16 -26.15 14.31 -5.88
CA ILE A 16 -26.72 15.25 -6.84
C ILE A 16 -27.60 14.49 -7.81
N ASP A 17 -28.87 14.88 -7.89
CA ASP A 17 -29.80 14.37 -8.88
C ASP A 17 -29.80 15.29 -10.11
N VAL A 18 -29.63 14.70 -11.28
CA VAL A 18 -29.55 15.39 -12.57
C VAL A 18 -30.68 14.91 -13.47
N TYR A 19 -31.52 15.86 -13.91
CA TYR A 19 -32.59 15.64 -14.85
C TYR A 19 -32.12 15.86 -16.30
N PHE A 20 -32.51 14.97 -17.19
CA PHE A 20 -32.26 15.04 -18.62
C PHE A 20 -33.57 15.14 -19.40
N ASP A 21 -33.69 16.09 -20.29
CA ASP A 21 -34.84 16.18 -21.18
C ASP A 21 -34.66 15.19 -22.33
N THR A 22 -35.30 14.05 -22.24
CA THR A 22 -35.21 12.98 -23.26
C THR A 22 -36.04 13.28 -24.51
N LYS A 23 -36.88 14.34 -24.49
CA LYS A 23 -37.77 14.73 -25.59
C LYS A 23 -38.63 13.58 -26.11
N GLY A 24 -38.96 12.60 -25.27
CA GLY A 24 -39.74 11.41 -25.58
C GLY A 24 -38.97 10.30 -26.29
N GLU A 25 -37.65 10.42 -26.41
CA GLU A 25 -36.77 9.32 -26.81
C GLU A 25 -36.62 8.26 -25.70
N ASN A 26 -36.21 7.05 -26.09
CA ASN A 26 -35.96 5.99 -25.10
C ASN A 26 -34.88 6.42 -24.08
N PRO A 27 -35.20 6.50 -22.79
CA PRO A 27 -34.26 6.92 -21.75
C PRO A 27 -32.93 6.15 -21.75
N GLU A 28 -32.96 4.86 -22.07
CA GLU A 28 -31.75 4.00 -22.11
C GLU A 28 -30.72 4.47 -23.16
N LYS A 29 -31.17 5.24 -24.18
CA LYS A 29 -30.28 5.77 -25.22
C LYS A 29 -29.79 7.18 -24.95
N VAL A 30 -30.46 7.90 -24.07
CA VAL A 30 -30.24 9.32 -23.80
C VAL A 30 -29.53 9.53 -22.46
N LEU A 31 -29.91 8.76 -21.44
CA LEU A 31 -29.33 8.90 -20.10
C LEU A 31 -27.86 8.40 -20.03
N PRO A 32 -27.01 9.09 -19.29
CA PRO A 32 -25.65 8.62 -19.04
C PRO A 32 -25.66 7.27 -18.32
N LYS A 33 -24.68 6.45 -18.63
CA LYS A 33 -24.54 5.11 -18.04
C LYS A 33 -24.10 5.18 -16.57
N ILE A 34 -24.35 4.11 -15.85
CA ILE A 34 -23.80 3.94 -14.50
C ILE A 34 -22.28 4.02 -14.57
N HIS A 35 -21.66 4.71 -13.61
CA HIS A 35 -20.25 5.06 -13.52
C HIS A 35 -19.74 6.08 -14.55
N GLU A 36 -20.61 6.64 -15.38
CA GLU A 36 -20.21 7.73 -16.26
C GLU A 36 -19.95 9.00 -15.46
N ALA A 37 -18.88 9.72 -15.81
CA ALA A 37 -18.52 10.99 -15.20
C ALA A 37 -19.28 12.13 -15.89
N LEU A 38 -19.87 12.99 -15.11
CA LEU A 38 -20.52 14.23 -15.55
C LEU A 38 -19.75 15.43 -14.99
N LYS A 39 -19.82 16.58 -15.66
CA LYS A 39 -19.18 17.81 -15.23
C LYS A 39 -20.19 18.92 -14.96
N VAL A 40 -20.08 19.54 -13.82
CA VAL A 40 -20.84 20.72 -13.43
C VAL A 40 -19.88 21.90 -13.31
N LYS A 41 -20.18 23.00 -14.00
CA LYS A 41 -19.41 24.22 -13.85
C LYS A 41 -19.86 24.98 -12.60
N ARG A 42 -18.96 25.16 -11.65
CA ARG A 42 -19.23 25.89 -10.41
C ARG A 42 -19.32 27.40 -10.69
N PRO A 43 -19.96 28.17 -9.80
CA PRO A 43 -19.99 29.65 -9.93
C PRO A 43 -18.60 30.31 -9.92
N ASP A 44 -17.60 29.67 -9.29
CA ASP A 44 -16.21 30.11 -9.26
C ASP A 44 -15.41 29.72 -10.53
N GLY A 45 -16.05 29.08 -11.51
CA GLY A 45 -15.47 28.68 -12.78
C GLY A 45 -14.76 27.32 -12.78
N ARG A 46 -14.59 26.68 -11.61
CA ARG A 46 -13.99 25.33 -11.52
C ARG A 46 -15.01 24.26 -11.91
N ASP A 47 -14.51 23.18 -12.51
CA ASP A 47 -15.34 22.02 -12.82
C ASP A 47 -15.47 21.12 -11.59
N LEU A 48 -16.69 20.66 -11.30
CA LEU A 48 -16.97 19.58 -10.37
C LEU A 48 -17.28 18.33 -11.18
N VAL A 49 -16.58 17.24 -10.88
CA VAL A 49 -16.89 15.92 -11.43
C VAL A 49 -17.84 15.18 -10.50
N ILE A 50 -18.91 14.64 -11.08
CA ILE A 50 -19.88 13.79 -10.39
C ILE A 50 -20.02 12.47 -11.15
N GLU A 51 -20.21 11.37 -10.45
CA GLU A 51 -20.31 10.03 -11.03
C GLU A 51 -21.74 9.49 -10.90
N VAL A 52 -22.29 8.99 -11.99
CA VAL A 52 -23.62 8.37 -12.02
C VAL A 52 -23.60 7.07 -11.23
N GLN A 53 -24.45 6.98 -10.19
CA GLN A 53 -24.57 5.79 -9.33
C GLN A 53 -25.84 4.99 -9.59
N GLN A 54 -26.92 5.65 -9.96
CA GLN A 54 -28.18 4.96 -10.29
C GLN A 54 -29.11 5.82 -11.14
N HIS A 55 -30.01 5.16 -11.87
CA HIS A 55 -31.14 5.79 -12.50
C HIS A 55 -32.35 5.70 -11.55
N ILE A 56 -32.97 6.83 -11.24
CA ILE A 56 -34.06 6.90 -10.25
C ILE A 56 -35.46 7.06 -10.88
N GLY A 57 -35.53 6.99 -12.22
CA GLY A 57 -36.75 7.19 -13.00
C GLY A 57 -36.97 8.66 -13.38
N GLU A 58 -38.03 8.91 -14.14
CA GLU A 58 -38.44 10.26 -14.62
C GLU A 58 -37.27 11.03 -15.26
N ASP A 59 -36.51 10.35 -16.13
CA ASP A 59 -35.36 10.91 -16.84
C ASP A 59 -34.29 11.50 -15.93
N THR A 60 -34.20 11.02 -14.68
CA THR A 60 -33.28 11.51 -13.66
C THR A 60 -32.25 10.45 -13.26
N VAL A 61 -30.99 10.88 -13.16
CA VAL A 61 -29.90 10.06 -12.63
C VAL A 61 -29.42 10.63 -11.30
N ARG A 62 -29.05 9.75 -10.40
CA ARG A 62 -28.45 10.09 -9.11
C ARG A 62 -26.96 9.90 -9.16
N CYS A 63 -26.23 10.96 -8.80
CA CYS A 63 -24.77 11.02 -8.88
C CYS A 63 -24.16 11.28 -7.50
N VAL A 64 -22.90 10.93 -7.36
CA VAL A 64 -22.06 11.24 -6.19
C VAL A 64 -20.93 12.15 -6.60
N ALA A 65 -20.71 13.23 -5.86
CA ALA A 65 -19.68 14.21 -6.13
C ALA A 65 -18.29 13.70 -5.72
N MET A 66 -17.30 14.04 -6.53
CA MET A 66 -15.89 13.74 -6.28
C MET A 66 -15.15 14.88 -5.55
N ASP A 67 -15.83 16.01 -5.31
CA ASP A 67 -15.32 17.13 -4.56
C ASP A 67 -16.50 17.84 -3.84
N ASN A 68 -16.21 18.85 -3.04
CA ASN A 68 -17.20 19.61 -2.28
C ASN A 68 -18.31 20.18 -3.19
N THR A 69 -19.54 20.11 -2.71
CA THR A 69 -20.77 20.59 -3.42
C THR A 69 -21.20 22.00 -2.98
N ASP A 70 -20.42 22.68 -2.15
CA ASP A 70 -20.76 24.02 -1.66
C ASP A 70 -20.93 25.02 -2.82
N GLY A 71 -21.95 25.82 -2.72
CA GLY A 71 -22.27 26.85 -3.71
C GLY A 71 -22.98 26.34 -4.97
N LEU A 72 -23.24 25.03 -5.10
CA LEU A 72 -24.07 24.52 -6.20
C LEU A 72 -25.52 24.91 -6.02
N GLN A 73 -26.19 25.11 -7.15
CA GLN A 73 -27.60 25.51 -7.19
C GLN A 73 -28.39 24.60 -8.12
N ARG A 74 -29.67 24.43 -7.82
CA ARG A 74 -30.62 23.76 -8.73
C ARG A 74 -30.69 24.52 -10.04
N GLY A 75 -30.84 23.78 -11.15
CA GLY A 75 -30.92 24.35 -12.46
C GLY A 75 -29.58 24.59 -13.18
N LEU A 76 -28.42 24.41 -12.48
CA LEU A 76 -27.12 24.44 -13.13
C LEU A 76 -27.03 23.36 -14.21
N GLU A 77 -26.40 23.72 -15.32
CA GLU A 77 -26.18 22.82 -16.45
C GLU A 77 -25.11 21.77 -16.12
N VAL A 78 -25.36 20.53 -16.55
CA VAL A 78 -24.48 19.39 -16.35
C VAL A 78 -24.10 18.80 -17.71
N ALA A 79 -22.80 18.79 -17.97
CA ALA A 79 -22.27 18.23 -19.22
C ALA A 79 -21.97 16.73 -19.06
N VAL A 80 -22.35 15.94 -20.06
CA VAL A 80 -22.05 14.52 -20.16
C VAL A 80 -20.65 14.36 -20.79
N THR A 81 -19.78 13.57 -20.17
CA THR A 81 -18.42 13.34 -20.71
C THR A 81 -18.36 12.17 -21.69
N GLY A 82 -19.32 11.25 -21.61
CA GLY A 82 -19.34 10.01 -22.39
C GLY A 82 -18.37 8.93 -21.91
N ASN A 83 -17.65 9.19 -20.82
CA ASN A 83 -16.67 8.28 -20.25
C ASN A 83 -16.80 8.22 -18.72
N PRO A 84 -16.38 7.11 -18.08
CA PRO A 84 -16.19 7.08 -16.63
C PRO A 84 -15.05 8.03 -16.20
N ILE A 85 -14.78 8.10 -14.91
CA ILE A 85 -13.58 8.77 -14.39
C ILE A 85 -12.35 8.08 -14.96
N MET A 86 -11.44 8.87 -15.52
CA MET A 86 -10.25 8.39 -16.23
C MET A 86 -9.00 8.82 -15.49
N MET A 87 -7.98 7.94 -15.46
CA MET A 87 -6.66 8.26 -14.92
C MET A 87 -5.65 8.44 -16.05
N PRO A 88 -4.77 9.45 -15.95
CA PRO A 88 -3.70 9.66 -16.94
C PRO A 88 -2.71 8.49 -16.94
N ALA A 89 -2.01 8.33 -18.05
CA ALA A 89 -1.13 7.21 -18.33
C ALA A 89 0.27 7.64 -18.77
N GLY A 90 1.20 6.69 -18.81
CA GLY A 90 2.55 6.85 -19.37
C GLY A 90 3.57 7.44 -18.39
N GLU A 91 4.74 7.77 -18.92
CA GLU A 91 5.88 8.24 -18.13
C GLU A 91 5.64 9.55 -17.38
N GLN A 92 4.71 10.37 -17.86
CA GLN A 92 4.39 11.69 -17.28
C GLN A 92 3.87 11.63 -15.84
N ILE A 93 3.35 10.47 -15.39
CA ILE A 93 2.79 10.31 -14.04
C ILE A 93 3.82 9.84 -13.01
N LYS A 94 5.04 9.54 -13.42
CA LYS A 94 6.12 9.14 -12.50
C LYS A 94 6.50 10.29 -11.57
N GLY A 95 6.55 9.99 -10.27
CA GLY A 95 6.86 10.96 -9.24
C GLY A 95 5.78 12.01 -8.98
N ARG A 96 4.62 11.89 -9.64
CA ARG A 96 3.52 12.85 -9.53
C ARG A 96 2.53 12.45 -8.43
N MET A 97 1.81 13.44 -7.97
CA MET A 97 0.75 13.28 -6.98
C MET A 97 -0.58 13.75 -7.59
N MET A 98 -1.59 12.86 -7.58
CA MET A 98 -2.88 13.08 -8.23
C MET A 98 -4.03 12.89 -7.24
N ASN A 99 -5.18 13.49 -7.55
CA ASN A 99 -6.44 13.22 -6.88
C ASN A 99 -7.21 12.06 -7.55
N VAL A 100 -8.41 11.77 -7.06
CA VAL A 100 -9.27 10.68 -7.51
C VAL A 100 -9.64 10.75 -9.00
N ILE A 101 -9.66 11.92 -9.60
CA ILE A 101 -10.00 12.16 -11.00
C ILE A 101 -8.78 12.39 -11.90
N GLY A 102 -7.57 12.06 -11.41
CA GLY A 102 -6.34 12.17 -12.18
C GLY A 102 -5.77 13.57 -12.34
N GLN A 103 -6.28 14.56 -11.60
CA GLN A 103 -5.71 15.90 -11.60
C GLN A 103 -4.50 15.98 -10.68
N PRO A 104 -3.42 16.68 -11.09
CA PRO A 104 -2.26 16.87 -10.23
C PRO A 104 -2.61 17.74 -9.01
N ILE A 105 -2.12 17.32 -7.85
CA ILE A 105 -2.23 18.06 -6.58
C ILE A 105 -0.86 18.43 -6.00
N ASP A 106 0.19 18.18 -6.77
CA ASP A 106 1.59 18.48 -6.43
C ASP A 106 2.00 19.93 -6.79
N GLY A 107 1.10 20.70 -7.38
CA GLY A 107 1.35 22.09 -7.82
C GLY A 107 2.14 22.22 -9.13
N MET A 108 2.42 21.10 -9.78
CA MET A 108 3.06 21.07 -11.10
C MET A 108 2.04 21.12 -12.25
N ASN A 109 2.55 21.13 -13.48
CA ASN A 109 1.73 21.20 -14.70
C ASN A 109 0.67 20.12 -14.79
N GLU A 110 -0.43 20.43 -15.48
CA GLU A 110 -1.50 19.48 -15.84
C GLU A 110 -0.95 18.27 -16.60
N LEU A 111 -1.61 17.14 -16.43
CA LEU A 111 -1.27 15.89 -17.09
C LEU A 111 -2.11 15.70 -18.35
N ASP A 112 -1.49 15.15 -19.41
CA ASP A 112 -2.19 14.83 -20.63
C ASP A 112 -3.09 13.59 -20.41
N MET A 113 -4.36 13.74 -20.72
CA MET A 113 -5.36 12.65 -20.60
C MET A 113 -5.43 11.77 -21.86
N LYS A 114 -4.57 11.99 -22.85
CA LYS A 114 -4.50 11.12 -24.03
C LYS A 114 -4.02 9.73 -23.61
N GLY A 115 -4.79 8.70 -23.97
CA GLY A 115 -4.51 7.33 -23.56
C GLY A 115 -4.86 7.01 -22.10
N ALA A 116 -5.66 7.86 -21.45
CA ALA A 116 -6.14 7.62 -20.09
C ALA A 116 -7.00 6.35 -19.99
N TYR A 117 -7.03 5.74 -18.80
CA TYR A 117 -7.77 4.51 -18.52
C TYR A 117 -8.88 4.74 -17.51
N PRO A 118 -10.05 4.05 -17.66
CA PRO A 118 -11.15 4.17 -16.72
C PRO A 118 -10.83 3.52 -15.38
N ILE A 119 -11.30 4.12 -14.28
CA ILE A 119 -11.12 3.56 -12.94
C ILE A 119 -11.99 2.32 -12.70
N HIS A 120 -13.15 2.23 -13.36
CA HIS A 120 -14.00 1.05 -13.34
C HIS A 120 -13.60 0.11 -14.47
N ARG A 121 -12.82 -0.92 -14.11
CA ARG A 121 -12.35 -1.96 -15.01
C ARG A 121 -12.72 -3.33 -14.46
N GLU A 122 -12.92 -4.27 -15.36
CA GLU A 122 -13.05 -5.69 -14.99
C GLU A 122 -11.70 -6.26 -14.55
N ALA A 123 -11.74 -7.28 -13.70
CA ALA A 123 -10.56 -8.07 -13.38
C ALA A 123 -10.01 -8.77 -14.64
N PRO A 124 -8.71 -9.06 -14.71
CA PRO A 124 -8.12 -9.83 -15.80
C PRO A 124 -8.84 -11.16 -15.99
N LYS A 125 -9.03 -11.56 -17.25
CA LYS A 125 -9.66 -12.83 -17.59
C LYS A 125 -8.77 -14.00 -17.21
N PHE A 126 -9.38 -15.18 -17.03
CA PHE A 126 -8.67 -16.37 -16.60
C PHE A 126 -7.50 -16.77 -17.53
N ASP A 127 -7.63 -16.55 -18.82
CA ASP A 127 -6.61 -16.82 -19.83
C ASP A 127 -5.45 -15.78 -19.83
N GLU A 128 -5.65 -14.63 -19.20
CA GLU A 128 -4.63 -13.58 -19.03
C GLU A 128 -3.81 -13.79 -17.75
N LEU A 129 -4.32 -14.56 -16.79
CA LEU A 129 -3.66 -14.79 -15.51
C LEU A 129 -2.39 -15.65 -15.64
N SER A 130 -1.41 -15.33 -14.82
CA SER A 130 -0.27 -16.22 -14.56
C SER A 130 -0.66 -17.25 -13.49
N THR A 131 -0.47 -18.53 -13.80
CA THR A 131 -0.72 -19.62 -12.84
C THR A 131 0.49 -19.96 -11.98
N HIS A 132 1.64 -19.34 -12.28
CA HIS A 132 2.88 -19.58 -11.56
C HIS A 132 2.89 -18.83 -10.22
N LYS A 133 3.05 -19.58 -9.13
CA LYS A 133 3.23 -19.01 -7.79
C LYS A 133 4.73 -18.80 -7.55
N GLU A 134 5.11 -17.57 -7.36
CA GLU A 134 6.49 -17.16 -7.18
C GLU A 134 6.60 -16.19 -6.00
N MET A 135 7.68 -16.34 -5.22
CA MET A 135 7.99 -15.43 -4.14
C MET A 135 8.51 -14.11 -4.70
N LEU A 136 8.02 -12.99 -4.17
CA LEU A 136 8.57 -11.67 -4.39
C LEU A 136 9.66 -11.41 -3.34
N ALA A 137 10.93 -11.49 -3.73
CA ALA A 137 12.03 -11.21 -2.84
C ALA A 137 12.08 -9.71 -2.50
N THR A 138 11.86 -9.39 -1.24
CA THR A 138 11.88 -8.00 -0.75
C THR A 138 13.27 -7.54 -0.31
N GLY A 139 14.18 -8.48 -0.07
CA GLY A 139 15.50 -8.21 0.50
C GLY A 139 15.47 -7.86 2.00
N ILE A 140 14.33 -8.04 2.65
CA ILE A 140 14.13 -7.83 4.10
C ILE A 140 14.04 -9.19 4.78
N LYS A 141 15.03 -9.52 5.61
CA LYS A 141 15.19 -10.86 6.20
C LYS A 141 13.93 -11.41 6.85
N VAL A 142 13.30 -10.63 7.72
CA VAL A 142 12.13 -11.08 8.49
C VAL A 142 10.94 -11.38 7.59
N ILE A 143 10.72 -10.56 6.55
CA ILE A 143 9.64 -10.75 5.59
C ILE A 143 9.95 -11.99 4.73
N ASP A 144 11.08 -11.98 4.06
CA ASP A 144 11.42 -13.03 3.11
C ASP A 144 11.51 -14.42 3.74
N LEU A 145 11.98 -14.53 4.99
CA LEU A 145 12.08 -15.81 5.69
C LEU A 145 10.75 -16.30 6.26
N LEU A 146 10.03 -15.45 7.01
CA LEU A 146 8.94 -15.87 7.89
C LEU A 146 7.54 -15.60 7.34
N GLU A 147 7.42 -14.61 6.46
CA GLU A 147 6.16 -14.20 5.83
C GLU A 147 6.34 -13.83 4.35
N PRO A 148 6.96 -14.69 3.52
CA PRO A 148 7.31 -14.34 2.15
C PRO A 148 6.09 -13.83 1.38
N TYR A 149 6.29 -12.76 0.61
CA TYR A 149 5.26 -12.17 -0.22
C TYR A 149 5.17 -12.93 -1.56
N MET A 150 3.94 -13.16 -2.03
CA MET A 150 3.70 -13.75 -3.33
C MET A 150 3.62 -12.65 -4.39
N LYS A 151 4.27 -12.84 -5.55
CA LYS A 151 4.02 -11.98 -6.71
C LYS A 151 2.55 -12.03 -7.10
N GLY A 152 1.93 -10.87 -7.25
CA GLY A 152 0.49 -10.76 -7.48
C GLY A 152 -0.36 -11.05 -6.26
N GLY A 153 0.25 -11.20 -5.08
CA GLY A 153 -0.42 -11.46 -3.82
C GLY A 153 -0.92 -10.20 -3.14
N LYS A 154 -1.74 -10.41 -2.12
CA LYS A 154 -2.37 -9.37 -1.32
C LYS A 154 -1.90 -9.52 0.12
N ILE A 155 -1.20 -8.51 0.61
CA ILE A 155 -0.60 -8.51 1.95
C ILE A 155 -1.36 -7.52 2.82
N GLY A 156 -1.92 -8.00 3.93
CA GLY A 156 -2.49 -7.14 4.96
C GLY A 156 -1.42 -6.71 5.96
N ARG A 157 -1.31 -5.43 6.21
CA ARG A 157 -0.41 -4.87 7.20
C ARG A 157 -1.20 -4.35 8.39
N PHE A 158 -0.84 -4.84 9.56
CA PHE A 158 -1.42 -4.45 10.84
C PHE A 158 -0.38 -3.74 11.71
N GLY A 159 -0.80 -2.95 12.66
CA GLY A 159 0.07 -2.36 13.66
C GLY A 159 -0.32 -0.96 14.09
N GLY A 160 0.06 -0.61 15.31
CA GLY A 160 -0.20 0.70 15.91
C GLY A 160 0.65 1.83 15.33
N ALA A 161 0.53 3.02 15.90
CA ALA A 161 1.40 4.15 15.56
C ALA A 161 2.83 3.96 16.11
N GLY A 162 3.83 4.55 15.45
CA GLY A 162 5.21 4.59 15.94
C GLY A 162 6.02 3.30 15.78
N VAL A 163 5.57 2.36 14.94
CA VAL A 163 6.27 1.08 14.71
C VAL A 163 7.07 1.05 13.40
N GLY A 164 7.28 2.20 12.76
CA GLY A 164 8.08 2.30 11.53
C GLY A 164 7.33 1.94 10.24
N LYS A 165 6.01 2.10 10.20
CA LYS A 165 5.17 1.78 9.03
C LYS A 165 5.65 2.45 7.74
N THR A 166 5.86 3.77 7.78
CA THR A 166 6.27 4.58 6.63
C THR A 166 7.65 4.18 6.13
N VAL A 167 8.58 3.96 7.05
CA VAL A 167 9.95 3.56 6.72
C VAL A 167 9.98 2.19 6.03
N LEU A 168 9.15 1.25 6.50
CA LEU A 168 9.02 -0.06 5.87
C LEU A 168 8.45 0.04 4.45
N ILE A 169 7.42 0.87 4.23
CA ILE A 169 6.86 1.12 2.89
C ILE A 169 7.93 1.68 1.96
N MET A 170 8.65 2.70 2.40
CA MET A 170 9.70 3.32 1.60
C MET A 170 10.83 2.35 1.26
N GLU A 171 11.22 1.48 2.19
CA GLU A 171 12.24 0.47 1.92
C GLU A 171 11.74 -0.58 0.92
N LEU A 172 10.48 -1.02 1.03
CA LEU A 172 9.88 -1.91 0.04
C LEU A 172 9.87 -1.29 -1.36
N ILE A 173 9.47 -0.02 -1.48
CA ILE A 173 9.50 0.72 -2.76
C ILE A 173 10.91 0.76 -3.33
N ASN A 174 11.89 1.13 -2.50
CA ASN A 174 13.29 1.21 -2.91
C ASN A 174 13.84 -0.15 -3.36
N ASN A 175 13.53 -1.22 -2.62
CA ASN A 175 14.04 -2.55 -2.90
C ASN A 175 13.41 -3.17 -4.16
N ILE A 176 12.10 -2.95 -4.38
CA ILE A 176 11.43 -3.37 -5.61
C ILE A 176 11.99 -2.64 -6.83
N ALA A 177 12.24 -1.36 -6.72
CA ALA A 177 12.85 -0.60 -7.80
C ALA A 177 14.27 -1.08 -8.14
N LYS A 178 15.06 -1.45 -7.13
CA LYS A 178 16.45 -1.92 -7.32
C LYS A 178 16.53 -3.39 -7.74
N GLY A 179 15.73 -4.25 -7.09
CA GLY A 179 15.81 -5.69 -7.28
C GLY A 179 15.00 -6.23 -8.46
N HIS A 180 13.91 -5.57 -8.83
CA HIS A 180 12.95 -6.06 -9.80
C HIS A 180 12.69 -5.10 -10.97
N ASN A 181 13.42 -3.98 -11.08
CA ASN A 181 13.08 -2.88 -11.99
C ASN A 181 11.61 -2.46 -11.91
N GLY A 182 11.00 -2.71 -10.76
CA GLY A 182 9.59 -2.48 -10.52
C GLY A 182 9.29 -1.02 -10.22
N TYR A 183 8.01 -0.72 -10.19
CA TYR A 183 7.49 0.61 -9.87
C TYR A 183 6.44 0.47 -8.76
N SER A 184 6.19 1.54 -8.04
CA SER A 184 5.22 1.52 -6.94
C SER A 184 4.15 2.59 -7.11
N VAL A 185 2.95 2.25 -6.70
CA VAL A 185 1.82 3.20 -6.64
C VAL A 185 1.28 3.21 -5.22
N PHE A 186 1.11 4.38 -4.66
CA PHE A 186 0.56 4.57 -3.32
C PHE A 186 -0.81 5.24 -3.41
N ALA A 187 -1.84 4.58 -2.88
CA ALA A 187 -3.20 5.12 -2.76
C ALA A 187 -3.46 5.49 -1.30
N GLY A 188 -3.55 6.79 -1.03
CA GLY A 188 -3.95 7.33 0.26
C GLY A 188 -5.47 7.44 0.35
N VAL A 189 -6.10 6.55 1.11
CA VAL A 189 -7.54 6.42 1.20
C VAL A 189 -8.04 6.92 2.56
N GLY A 190 -8.64 8.10 2.59
CA GLY A 190 -9.23 8.67 3.79
C GLY A 190 -8.23 8.98 4.90
N GLU A 191 -6.95 9.15 4.58
CA GLU A 191 -5.90 9.51 5.52
C GLU A 191 -5.84 11.02 5.76
N ARG A 192 -5.14 11.42 6.82
CA ARG A 192 -4.97 12.83 7.15
C ARG A 192 -4.07 13.52 6.14
N THR A 193 -4.45 14.73 5.73
CA THR A 193 -3.66 15.57 4.81
C THR A 193 -2.22 15.76 5.28
N ARG A 194 -2.02 15.92 6.59
CA ARG A 194 -0.69 16.04 7.18
C ARG A 194 0.17 14.79 6.95
N GLU A 195 -0.39 13.60 7.16
CA GLU A 195 0.34 12.33 6.98
C GLU A 195 0.74 12.12 5.51
N GLY A 196 -0.14 12.52 4.57
CA GLY A 196 0.19 12.51 3.15
C GLY A 196 1.30 13.50 2.78
N ASN A 197 1.32 14.68 3.41
CA ASN A 197 2.37 15.67 3.19
C ASN A 197 3.71 15.25 3.84
N ASP A 198 3.66 14.62 5.00
CA ASP A 198 4.86 14.06 5.63
C ASP A 198 5.44 12.93 4.76
N LEU A 199 4.59 12.05 4.22
CA LEU A 199 5.01 10.94 3.35
C LEU A 199 5.72 11.42 2.07
N ILE A 200 5.18 12.43 1.38
CA ILE A 200 5.86 12.96 0.17
C ILE A 200 7.22 13.57 0.51
N ARG A 201 7.33 14.25 1.65
CA ARG A 201 8.59 14.80 2.11
C ARG A 201 9.60 13.72 2.42
N ASP A 202 9.21 12.68 3.14
CA ASP A 202 10.04 11.50 3.44
C ASP A 202 10.50 10.80 2.15
N MET A 203 9.61 10.67 1.14
CA MET A 203 9.95 10.09 -0.15
C MET A 203 10.95 10.92 -0.96
N LEU A 204 10.88 12.25 -0.84
CA LEU A 204 11.86 13.17 -1.46
C LEU A 204 13.22 13.09 -0.76
N GLU A 205 13.22 13.06 0.57
CA GLU A 205 14.42 12.94 1.38
C GLU A 205 15.15 11.60 1.16
N SER A 206 14.39 10.52 1.08
CA SER A 206 14.93 9.16 0.83
C SER A 206 15.30 8.89 -0.63
N GLY A 207 14.93 9.79 -1.55
CA GLY A 207 15.20 9.65 -2.98
C GLY A 207 14.31 8.64 -3.71
N VAL A 208 13.20 8.22 -3.11
CA VAL A 208 12.14 7.42 -3.76
C VAL A 208 11.44 8.26 -4.83
N ILE A 209 11.12 9.51 -4.52
CA ILE A 209 10.69 10.52 -5.47
C ILE A 209 11.85 11.49 -5.67
N LYS A 210 12.11 11.86 -6.92
CA LYS A 210 13.29 12.64 -7.31
C LYS A 210 12.88 13.93 -8.00
N TYR A 211 13.03 15.03 -7.29
CA TYR A 211 12.81 16.38 -7.86
C TYR A 211 14.12 17.06 -8.27
N GLY A 212 15.25 16.38 -8.09
CA GLY A 212 16.59 16.90 -8.43
C GLY A 212 17.30 17.59 -7.25
N GLU A 213 18.61 17.70 -7.38
CA GLU A 213 19.50 18.19 -6.31
C GLU A 213 19.21 19.66 -5.93
N LYS A 214 18.84 20.50 -6.91
CA LYS A 214 18.53 21.93 -6.65
C LYS A 214 17.29 22.07 -5.79
N PHE A 215 16.25 21.30 -6.10
CA PHE A 215 15.03 21.29 -5.30
C PHE A 215 15.29 20.77 -3.88
N ARG A 216 16.04 19.67 -3.74
CA ARG A 216 16.37 19.08 -2.44
C ARG A 216 17.09 20.08 -1.54
N LYS A 217 18.12 20.79 -2.05
CA LYS A 217 18.80 21.83 -1.27
C LYS A 217 17.89 22.96 -0.85
N ALA A 218 17.00 23.43 -1.73
CA ALA A 218 16.02 24.45 -1.38
C ALA A 218 15.04 23.94 -0.30
N MET A 219 14.62 22.69 -0.37
CA MET A 219 13.73 22.07 0.63
C MET A 219 14.42 21.96 2.00
N GLU A 220 15.69 21.57 2.05
CA GLU A 220 16.51 21.56 3.28
C GLU A 220 16.63 22.94 3.92
N GLU A 221 16.65 24.01 3.11
CA GLU A 221 16.60 25.42 3.56
C GLU A 221 15.20 25.89 3.93
N GLY A 222 14.19 25.01 3.88
CA GLY A 222 12.79 25.33 4.19
C GLY A 222 12.03 26.02 3.05
N LYS A 223 12.53 25.99 1.82
CA LYS A 223 11.91 26.58 0.64
C LYS A 223 11.29 25.50 -0.24
N TRP A 224 10.01 25.65 -0.57
CA TRP A 224 9.30 24.77 -1.48
C TRP A 224 9.14 25.46 -2.84
N ASP A 225 10.12 25.31 -3.72
CA ASP A 225 10.17 25.99 -5.04
C ASP A 225 10.12 24.98 -6.18
N LEU A 226 8.92 24.77 -6.71
CA LEU A 226 8.65 23.82 -7.79
C LEU A 226 9.31 24.19 -9.12
N SER A 227 9.76 25.44 -9.28
CA SER A 227 10.51 25.86 -10.49
C SER A 227 11.90 25.22 -10.59
N LEU A 228 12.39 24.66 -9.48
CA LEU A 228 13.67 23.96 -9.38
C LEU A 228 13.58 22.46 -9.67
N VAL A 229 12.38 21.93 -9.91
CA VAL A 229 12.19 20.51 -10.24
C VAL A 229 12.82 20.19 -11.59
N ASP A 230 13.67 19.17 -11.59
CA ASP A 230 14.31 18.68 -12.80
C ASP A 230 13.45 17.58 -13.45
N PRO A 231 12.92 17.78 -14.67
CA PRO A 231 12.06 16.79 -15.34
C PRO A 231 12.77 15.45 -15.61
N GLU A 232 14.08 15.45 -15.85
CA GLU A 232 14.84 14.23 -16.11
C GLU A 232 15.01 13.40 -14.82
N GLU A 233 15.20 14.06 -13.69
CA GLU A 233 15.26 13.40 -12.40
C GLU A 233 13.86 12.93 -11.96
N LEU A 234 12.83 13.74 -12.19
CA LEU A 234 11.45 13.38 -11.90
C LEU A 234 11.04 12.06 -12.59
N ALA A 235 11.42 11.88 -13.85
CA ALA A 235 11.16 10.66 -14.62
C ALA A 235 11.86 9.40 -14.06
N LYS A 236 12.88 9.57 -13.20
CA LYS A 236 13.57 8.47 -12.50
C LYS A 236 12.94 8.15 -11.14
N SER A 237 11.85 8.80 -10.76
CA SER A 237 11.13 8.52 -9.54
C SER A 237 10.59 7.09 -9.52
N GLN A 238 10.49 6.50 -8.34
CA GLN A 238 10.14 5.09 -8.12
C GLN A 238 8.68 4.89 -7.70
N ALA A 239 7.95 5.98 -7.50
CA ALA A 239 6.57 5.92 -7.02
C ALA A 239 5.70 7.02 -7.64
N THR A 240 4.40 6.72 -7.75
CA THR A 240 3.30 7.66 -8.04
C THR A 240 2.31 7.60 -6.88
N LEU A 241 1.75 8.76 -6.52
CA LEU A 241 0.83 8.91 -5.40
C LEU A 241 -0.56 9.34 -5.88
N VAL A 242 -1.60 8.71 -5.34
CA VAL A 242 -2.99 9.06 -5.60
C VAL A 242 -3.70 9.24 -4.27
N TYR A 243 -4.26 10.41 -4.03
CA TYR A 243 -4.88 10.75 -2.74
C TYR A 243 -6.38 11.05 -2.86
N GLY A 244 -7.15 10.47 -1.92
CA GLY A 244 -8.50 10.86 -1.56
C GLY A 244 -8.56 10.97 -0.05
N GLN A 245 -8.30 12.18 0.47
CA GLN A 245 -8.02 12.41 1.88
C GLN A 245 -9.29 12.47 2.74
N MET A 246 -9.11 12.51 4.07
CA MET A 246 -10.17 12.47 5.06
C MET A 246 -11.19 13.63 4.93
N ASN A 247 -10.74 14.79 4.47
CA ASN A 247 -11.58 15.97 4.27
C ASN A 247 -12.36 15.96 2.94
N GLU A 248 -12.08 15.01 2.06
CA GLU A 248 -12.80 14.89 0.79
C GLU A 248 -14.14 14.15 0.97
N PRO A 249 -15.11 14.37 0.07
CA PRO A 249 -16.41 13.73 0.15
C PRO A 249 -16.31 12.20 0.00
N PRO A 250 -17.33 11.45 0.47
CA PRO A 250 -17.30 9.99 0.46
C PRO A 250 -17.15 9.39 -0.95
N GLY A 251 -17.63 10.06 -2.00
CA GLY A 251 -17.43 9.63 -3.38
C GLY A 251 -15.96 9.54 -3.77
N ALA A 252 -15.18 10.58 -3.44
CA ALA A 252 -13.74 10.60 -3.68
C ALA A 252 -13.02 9.51 -2.88
N ARG A 253 -13.30 9.39 -1.58
CA ARG A 253 -12.68 8.39 -0.70
C ARG A 253 -13.02 6.94 -1.10
N ALA A 254 -14.23 6.70 -1.61
CA ALA A 254 -14.64 5.38 -2.10
C ALA A 254 -13.99 5.01 -3.45
N SER A 255 -13.59 5.98 -4.26
CA SER A 255 -13.08 5.75 -5.61
C SER A 255 -11.55 5.82 -5.72
N VAL A 256 -10.86 6.48 -4.79
CA VAL A 256 -9.40 6.72 -4.88
C VAL A 256 -8.57 5.43 -4.92
N ALA A 257 -8.98 4.37 -4.24
CA ALA A 257 -8.31 3.07 -4.31
C ALA A 257 -8.39 2.48 -5.73
N LEU A 258 -9.52 2.65 -6.41
CA LEU A 258 -9.71 2.25 -7.81
C LEU A 258 -8.87 3.10 -8.75
N SER A 259 -8.77 4.40 -8.48
CA SER A 259 -7.90 5.32 -9.25
C SER A 259 -6.43 4.91 -9.14
N GLY A 260 -5.94 4.66 -7.94
CA GLY A 260 -4.57 4.17 -7.70
C GLY A 260 -4.32 2.82 -8.35
N LEU A 261 -5.28 1.90 -8.26
CA LEU A 261 -5.18 0.57 -8.88
C LEU A 261 -5.11 0.66 -10.41
N THR A 262 -5.87 1.57 -11.01
CA THR A 262 -5.82 1.81 -12.46
C THR A 262 -4.45 2.29 -12.90
N VAL A 263 -3.81 3.17 -12.14
CA VAL A 263 -2.42 3.59 -12.37
C VAL A 263 -1.45 2.42 -12.24
N ALA A 264 -1.64 1.55 -11.25
CA ALA A 264 -0.81 0.36 -11.08
C ALA A 264 -0.97 -0.63 -12.25
N GLU A 265 -2.19 -0.82 -12.76
CA GLU A 265 -2.47 -1.65 -13.93
C GLU A 265 -1.82 -1.12 -15.19
N GLU A 266 -1.79 0.20 -15.37
CA GLU A 266 -1.09 0.84 -16.50
C GLU A 266 0.40 0.50 -16.49
N PHE A 267 1.05 0.64 -15.34
CA PHE A 267 2.45 0.28 -15.20
C PHE A 267 2.71 -1.22 -15.34
N ARG A 268 1.81 -2.09 -14.85
CA ARG A 268 1.91 -3.54 -15.04
C ARG A 268 1.87 -3.90 -16.52
N ASP A 269 0.94 -3.31 -17.25
CA ASP A 269 0.65 -3.70 -18.63
C ASP A 269 1.62 -3.04 -19.65
N HIS A 270 2.17 -1.84 -19.33
CA HIS A 270 2.95 -1.03 -20.27
C HIS A 270 4.27 -0.48 -19.71
N GLY A 271 4.50 -0.58 -18.41
CA GLY A 271 5.63 0.07 -17.72
C GLY A 271 6.97 -0.65 -17.82
N GLY A 272 7.01 -1.87 -18.36
CA GLY A 272 8.25 -2.63 -18.49
C GLY A 272 9.18 -2.07 -19.58
N LYS A 273 10.48 -2.06 -19.31
CA LYS A 273 11.48 -1.68 -20.33
C LYS A 273 11.50 -2.72 -21.45
N ASN A 274 11.50 -2.26 -22.69
CA ASN A 274 11.52 -3.13 -23.89
C ASN A 274 10.37 -4.12 -24.01
N GLY A 275 9.21 -3.87 -23.38
CA GLY A 275 8.05 -4.79 -23.37
C GLY A 275 8.20 -5.99 -22.44
N GLU A 276 9.14 -5.93 -21.50
CA GLU A 276 9.25 -6.91 -20.42
C GLU A 276 8.14 -6.72 -19.38
N ALA A 277 7.78 -7.82 -18.71
CA ALA A 277 6.82 -7.78 -17.60
C ALA A 277 7.32 -6.88 -16.47
N ALA A 278 6.43 -6.07 -15.91
CA ALA A 278 6.75 -5.20 -14.79
C ALA A 278 6.14 -5.74 -13.49
N ASP A 279 6.94 -5.74 -12.42
CA ASP A 279 6.48 -6.06 -11.07
C ASP A 279 6.12 -4.75 -10.36
N ILE A 280 4.84 -4.56 -10.08
CA ILE A 280 4.32 -3.34 -9.47
C ILE A 280 3.94 -3.62 -8.02
N MET A 281 4.38 -2.75 -7.11
CA MET A 281 3.83 -2.71 -5.76
C MET A 281 2.73 -1.67 -5.65
N PHE A 282 1.61 -2.08 -5.08
CA PHE A 282 0.46 -1.23 -4.86
C PHE A 282 0.17 -1.11 -3.37
N PHE A 283 0.37 0.08 -2.82
CA PHE A 283 0.12 0.37 -1.41
C PHE A 283 -1.25 1.03 -1.26
N ILE A 284 -2.05 0.53 -0.32
CA ILE A 284 -3.35 1.10 0.05
C ILE A 284 -3.31 1.47 1.52
N ASP A 285 -3.39 2.73 1.83
CA ASP A 285 -3.47 3.20 3.21
C ASP A 285 -4.67 4.16 3.35
N ASN A 286 -5.78 3.72 3.86
CA ASN A 286 -6.12 2.50 4.57
C ASN A 286 -7.31 1.79 3.89
N ILE A 287 -7.26 0.48 3.70
CA ILE A 287 -8.35 -0.27 3.02
C ILE A 287 -9.69 -0.20 3.78
N PHE A 288 -9.65 -0.09 5.11
CA PHE A 288 -10.86 0.10 5.92
C PHE A 288 -11.60 1.38 5.52
N ARG A 289 -10.89 2.45 5.17
CA ARG A 289 -11.50 3.72 4.75
C ARG A 289 -12.23 3.61 3.41
N PHE A 290 -11.78 2.72 2.54
CA PHE A 290 -12.49 2.37 1.30
C PHE A 290 -13.88 1.79 1.63
N THR A 291 -13.96 0.81 2.54
CA THR A 291 -15.24 0.22 2.95
C THR A 291 -16.13 1.20 3.69
N GLN A 292 -15.56 2.02 4.55
CA GLN A 292 -16.28 3.06 5.29
C GLN A 292 -16.90 4.09 4.34
N ALA A 293 -16.13 4.61 3.39
CA ALA A 293 -16.64 5.55 2.38
C ALA A 293 -17.74 4.91 1.52
N GLY A 294 -17.60 3.63 1.17
CA GLY A 294 -18.63 2.86 0.47
C GLY A 294 -19.94 2.77 1.28
N SER A 295 -19.87 2.58 2.60
CA SER A 295 -21.05 2.58 3.45
C SER A 295 -21.72 3.95 3.55
N GLU A 296 -20.95 5.02 3.60
CA GLU A 296 -21.47 6.40 3.57
C GLU A 296 -22.20 6.68 2.25
N VAL A 297 -21.60 6.32 1.10
CA VAL A 297 -22.23 6.45 -0.21
C VAL A 297 -23.51 5.64 -0.29
N SER A 298 -23.51 4.39 0.17
CA SER A 298 -24.69 3.51 0.17
C SER A 298 -25.83 4.10 0.99
N ALA A 299 -25.54 4.64 2.17
CA ALA A 299 -26.53 5.30 3.01
C ALA A 299 -27.12 6.56 2.34
N LEU A 300 -26.29 7.39 1.74
CA LEU A 300 -26.69 8.59 1.00
C LEU A 300 -27.55 8.28 -0.22
N LEU A 301 -27.32 7.14 -0.87
CA LEU A 301 -28.15 6.64 -1.96
C LEU A 301 -29.47 6.01 -1.51
N GLY A 302 -29.70 5.93 -0.20
CA GLY A 302 -30.92 5.38 0.37
C GLY A 302 -31.01 3.86 0.32
N ARG A 303 -29.88 3.17 0.19
CA ARG A 303 -29.85 1.71 0.24
C ARG A 303 -30.02 1.21 1.69
N MET A 304 -30.76 0.11 1.87
CA MET A 304 -30.94 -0.49 3.18
C MET A 304 -29.61 -1.06 3.68
N PRO A 305 -29.14 -0.68 4.89
CA PRO A 305 -27.87 -1.18 5.42
C PRO A 305 -27.94 -2.67 5.77
N SER A 306 -26.81 -3.34 5.67
CA SER A 306 -26.61 -4.69 6.18
C SER A 306 -26.15 -4.68 7.65
N ALA A 307 -25.57 -5.77 8.14
CA ALA A 307 -25.08 -5.87 9.50
C ALA A 307 -24.12 -4.73 9.86
N VAL A 308 -24.22 -4.22 11.07
CA VAL A 308 -23.36 -3.15 11.64
C VAL A 308 -23.37 -1.84 10.82
N GLY A 309 -24.34 -1.66 9.93
CA GLY A 309 -24.52 -0.44 9.14
C GLY A 309 -23.70 -0.40 7.83
N TYR A 310 -23.03 -1.48 7.45
CA TYR A 310 -22.32 -1.56 6.18
C TYR A 310 -23.26 -1.70 4.98
N GLN A 311 -22.74 -1.37 3.78
CA GLN A 311 -23.46 -1.58 2.53
C GLN A 311 -23.72 -3.06 2.26
N PRO A 312 -24.89 -3.42 1.67
CA PRO A 312 -25.20 -4.80 1.32
C PRO A 312 -24.26 -5.37 0.24
N THR A 313 -23.59 -4.50 -0.51
CA THR A 313 -22.65 -4.80 -1.59
C THR A 313 -21.17 -4.87 -1.13
N LEU A 314 -20.91 -4.83 0.18
CA LEU A 314 -19.54 -4.81 0.73
C LEU A 314 -18.62 -5.88 0.14
N ALA A 315 -19.08 -7.14 0.16
CA ALA A 315 -18.25 -8.26 -0.32
C ALA A 315 -18.00 -8.19 -1.83
N SER A 316 -19.01 -7.79 -2.63
CA SER A 316 -18.85 -7.68 -4.07
C SER A 316 -18.00 -6.48 -4.49
N GLU A 317 -18.12 -5.35 -3.81
CA GLU A 317 -17.28 -4.17 -4.07
C GLU A 317 -15.82 -4.44 -3.70
N MET A 318 -15.58 -5.04 -2.55
CA MET A 318 -14.24 -5.45 -2.13
C MET A 318 -13.67 -6.49 -3.09
N GLY A 319 -14.45 -7.51 -3.45
CA GLY A 319 -14.03 -8.55 -4.39
C GLY A 319 -13.69 -7.99 -5.76
N ALA A 320 -14.50 -7.10 -6.32
CA ALA A 320 -14.26 -6.48 -7.61
C ALA A 320 -12.94 -5.71 -7.66
N MET A 321 -12.56 -5.04 -6.58
CA MET A 321 -11.27 -4.37 -6.47
C MET A 321 -10.12 -5.37 -6.27
N GLN A 322 -10.26 -6.31 -5.33
CA GLN A 322 -9.21 -7.24 -4.95
C GLN A 322 -8.83 -8.19 -6.09
N GLU A 323 -9.79 -8.63 -6.92
CA GLU A 323 -9.52 -9.52 -8.05
C GLU A 323 -8.75 -8.87 -9.21
N ARG A 324 -8.69 -7.54 -9.26
CA ARG A 324 -7.83 -6.80 -10.19
C ARG A 324 -6.35 -6.85 -9.77
N ILE A 325 -6.08 -7.10 -8.48
CA ILE A 325 -4.74 -7.19 -7.91
C ILE A 325 -4.25 -8.63 -8.10
N THR A 326 -3.46 -8.87 -9.14
CA THR A 326 -3.03 -10.22 -9.51
C THR A 326 -1.83 -10.19 -10.45
N SER A 327 -1.24 -11.37 -10.67
CA SER A 327 -0.23 -11.59 -11.70
C SER A 327 -0.90 -11.95 -13.03
N THR A 328 -0.50 -11.26 -14.08
CA THR A 328 -0.85 -11.56 -15.47
C THR A 328 0.37 -12.01 -16.26
N LYS A 329 0.18 -12.39 -17.52
CA LYS A 329 1.29 -12.69 -18.43
C LYS A 329 2.17 -11.49 -18.75
N ASN A 330 1.65 -10.27 -18.52
CA ASN A 330 2.35 -9.01 -18.81
C ASN A 330 3.08 -8.42 -17.59
N GLY A 331 2.84 -8.93 -16.39
CA GLY A 331 3.44 -8.44 -15.17
C GLY A 331 2.61 -8.76 -13.92
N SER A 332 3.02 -8.25 -12.78
CA SER A 332 2.34 -8.49 -11.52
C SER A 332 2.00 -7.20 -10.79
N ILE A 333 0.88 -7.22 -10.04
CA ILE A 333 0.58 -6.22 -9.01
C ILE A 333 0.54 -6.96 -7.68
N THR A 334 1.46 -6.63 -6.80
CA THR A 334 1.48 -7.11 -5.42
C THR A 334 1.03 -5.97 -4.53
N SER A 335 0.01 -6.17 -3.71
CA SER A 335 -0.50 -5.11 -2.84
C SER A 335 -0.09 -5.28 -1.39
N VAL A 336 0.23 -4.15 -0.76
CA VAL A 336 0.37 -4.03 0.70
C VAL A 336 -0.71 -3.08 1.19
N GLN A 337 -1.65 -3.62 1.94
CA GLN A 337 -2.86 -2.94 2.37
C GLN A 337 -2.82 -2.71 3.88
N ALA A 338 -2.83 -1.46 4.31
CA ALA A 338 -3.01 -1.16 5.72
C ALA A 338 -4.44 -1.49 6.12
N VAL A 339 -4.58 -2.37 7.10
CA VAL A 339 -5.88 -2.80 7.63
C VAL A 339 -6.06 -2.23 9.03
N TYR A 340 -7.09 -1.44 9.21
CA TYR A 340 -7.54 -1.00 10.52
C TYR A 340 -8.67 -1.93 10.99
N VAL A 341 -8.55 -2.38 12.23
CA VAL A 341 -9.54 -3.25 12.86
C VAL A 341 -10.26 -2.42 13.93
N PRO A 342 -11.54 -2.03 13.73
CA PRO A 342 -12.29 -1.25 14.72
C PRO A 342 -12.37 -1.99 16.04
N ALA A 343 -12.01 -1.32 17.15
CA ALA A 343 -12.05 -1.87 18.49
C ALA A 343 -11.32 -3.22 18.68
N ASP A 344 -10.34 -3.52 17.81
CA ASP A 344 -9.63 -4.81 17.75
C ASP A 344 -10.57 -6.02 17.51
N ASP A 345 -11.77 -5.78 16.96
CA ASP A 345 -12.76 -6.80 16.64
C ASP A 345 -12.57 -7.34 15.21
N LEU A 346 -11.94 -8.50 15.12
CA LEU A 346 -11.73 -9.21 13.86
C LEU A 346 -13.02 -9.76 13.23
N THR A 347 -14.13 -9.76 13.96
CA THR A 347 -15.44 -10.21 13.47
C THR A 347 -16.25 -9.10 12.80
N ASP A 348 -15.78 -7.85 12.87
CA ASP A 348 -16.37 -6.75 12.13
C ASP A 348 -16.37 -7.07 10.61
N PRO A 349 -17.50 -6.84 9.90
CA PRO A 349 -17.65 -7.22 8.50
C PRO A 349 -16.58 -6.68 7.55
N ALA A 350 -16.05 -5.47 7.79
CA ALA A 350 -15.04 -4.87 6.91
C ALA A 350 -13.68 -5.58 7.01
N PRO A 351 -13.03 -5.71 8.17
CA PRO A 351 -11.81 -6.50 8.28
C PRO A 351 -12.05 -7.97 7.94
N ALA A 352 -13.14 -8.60 8.39
CA ALA A 352 -13.44 -10.00 8.09
C ALA A 352 -13.49 -10.26 6.57
N THR A 353 -14.14 -9.40 5.80
CA THR A 353 -14.17 -9.50 4.33
C THR A 353 -12.79 -9.29 3.73
N THR A 354 -12.03 -8.32 4.23
CA THR A 354 -10.66 -8.05 3.74
C THR A 354 -9.75 -9.26 3.95
N PHE A 355 -9.80 -9.88 5.12
CA PHE A 355 -8.97 -11.05 5.45
C PHE A 355 -9.16 -12.24 4.51
N THR A 356 -10.37 -12.42 3.95
CA THR A 356 -10.63 -13.52 3.01
C THR A 356 -9.79 -13.42 1.73
N HIS A 357 -9.39 -12.20 1.36
CA HIS A 357 -8.60 -11.93 0.15
C HIS A 357 -7.09 -11.95 0.38
N LEU A 358 -6.62 -11.89 1.64
CA LEU A 358 -5.20 -11.77 1.93
C LEU A 358 -4.44 -13.09 1.76
N ASP A 359 -3.25 -12.99 1.16
CA ASP A 359 -2.30 -14.10 1.00
C ASP A 359 -1.25 -14.13 2.11
N ALA A 360 -0.94 -12.97 2.68
CA ALA A 360 -0.02 -12.82 3.80
C ALA A 360 -0.48 -11.70 4.73
N THR A 361 -0.03 -11.77 5.99
CA THR A 361 -0.28 -10.73 6.99
C THR A 361 1.04 -10.36 7.68
N THR A 362 1.35 -9.06 7.67
CA THR A 362 2.50 -8.46 8.36
C THR A 362 2.00 -7.75 9.61
N GLU A 363 2.34 -8.25 10.77
CA GLU A 363 2.03 -7.61 12.04
C GLU A 363 3.24 -6.80 12.54
N LEU A 364 3.05 -5.48 12.76
CA LEU A 364 4.06 -4.60 13.33
C LEU A 364 3.79 -4.41 14.82
N SER A 365 4.76 -4.81 15.66
CA SER A 365 4.63 -4.88 17.11
C SER A 365 5.34 -3.73 17.83
N ARG A 366 4.61 -3.04 18.72
CA ARG A 366 5.21 -2.03 19.60
C ARG A 366 6.20 -2.66 20.58
N LYS A 367 5.95 -3.91 21.01
CA LYS A 367 6.85 -4.65 21.91
C LYS A 367 8.22 -4.83 21.26
N ILE A 368 8.26 -5.19 20.00
CA ILE A 368 9.49 -5.37 19.22
C ILE A 368 10.17 -4.03 18.95
N ALA A 369 9.40 -3.00 18.58
CA ALA A 369 9.92 -1.65 18.40
C ALA A 369 10.58 -1.09 19.68
N SER A 370 10.01 -1.37 20.86
CA SER A 370 10.56 -0.93 22.14
C SER A 370 11.90 -1.60 22.50
N LEU A 371 12.21 -2.74 21.85
CA LEU A 371 13.52 -3.41 21.98
C LEU A 371 14.57 -2.83 21.01
N GLY A 372 14.20 -1.81 20.20
CA GLY A 372 15.09 -1.24 19.18
C GLY A 372 15.29 -2.15 17.97
N ILE A 373 14.42 -3.12 17.74
CA ILE A 373 14.47 -4.07 16.63
C ILE A 373 13.60 -3.52 15.50
N TYR A 374 14.22 -3.18 14.37
CA TYR A 374 13.56 -2.69 13.18
C TYR A 374 14.03 -3.46 11.91
N PRO A 375 13.10 -3.82 10.99
CA PRO A 375 11.65 -3.57 11.06
C PRO A 375 10.99 -4.29 12.24
N ALA A 376 10.02 -3.64 12.86
CA ALA A 376 9.37 -4.15 14.06
C ALA A 376 8.28 -5.20 13.75
N VAL A 377 8.57 -6.11 12.83
CA VAL A 377 7.68 -7.19 12.41
C VAL A 377 7.61 -8.25 13.49
N ASP A 378 6.40 -8.65 13.87
CA ASP A 378 6.20 -9.77 14.79
C ASP A 378 6.38 -11.09 14.03
N PRO A 379 7.43 -11.86 14.35
CA PRO A 379 7.75 -13.09 13.62
C PRO A 379 6.75 -14.22 13.87
N LEU A 380 5.99 -14.17 14.95
CA LEU A 380 4.99 -15.19 15.31
C LEU A 380 3.57 -14.77 14.93
N GLY A 381 3.27 -13.47 14.97
CA GLY A 381 2.00 -12.90 14.55
C GLY A 381 1.84 -12.82 13.03
N SER A 382 2.94 -12.73 12.30
CA SER A 382 2.94 -12.61 10.84
C SER A 382 2.87 -13.97 10.15
N THR A 383 2.10 -14.04 9.05
CA THR A 383 1.82 -15.29 8.34
C THR A 383 1.86 -15.13 6.83
N SER A 384 2.14 -16.21 6.10
CA SER A 384 2.06 -16.24 4.64
C SER A 384 1.59 -17.61 4.15
N ARG A 385 0.67 -17.60 3.18
CA ARG A 385 0.15 -18.82 2.54
C ARG A 385 1.18 -19.51 1.63
N ILE A 386 2.18 -18.77 1.15
CA ILE A 386 3.22 -19.36 0.29
C ILE A 386 4.42 -19.90 1.08
N LEU A 387 4.43 -19.79 2.39
CA LEU A 387 5.42 -20.47 3.22
C LEU A 387 5.10 -21.97 3.27
N ASP A 388 5.32 -22.61 2.15
CA ASP A 388 5.08 -24.03 1.87
C ASP A 388 6.31 -24.61 1.19
N PRO A 389 6.79 -25.80 1.59
CA PRO A 389 7.99 -26.41 1.02
C PRO A 389 7.93 -26.66 -0.49
N LEU A 390 6.72 -26.76 -1.07
CA LEU A 390 6.53 -26.91 -2.51
C LEU A 390 6.69 -25.61 -3.30
N ILE A 391 6.60 -24.45 -2.62
CA ILE A 391 6.71 -23.13 -3.26
C ILE A 391 8.07 -22.50 -2.97
N VAL A 392 8.42 -22.37 -1.69
CA VAL A 392 9.67 -21.70 -1.28
C VAL A 392 10.87 -22.65 -1.20
N GLY A 393 10.64 -23.94 -1.28
CA GLY A 393 11.65 -24.97 -1.12
C GLY A 393 11.82 -25.43 0.33
N LYS A 394 12.31 -26.68 0.49
CA LYS A 394 12.43 -27.32 1.80
C LYS A 394 13.39 -26.61 2.73
N ALA A 395 14.55 -26.18 2.24
CA ALA A 395 15.56 -25.51 3.06
C ALA A 395 15.03 -24.19 3.69
N HIS A 396 14.31 -23.41 2.91
CA HIS A 396 13.68 -22.18 3.39
C HIS A 396 12.60 -22.50 4.44
N TYR A 397 11.70 -23.41 4.11
CA TYR A 397 10.59 -23.80 5.00
C TYR A 397 11.11 -24.34 6.34
N ASP A 398 12.07 -25.27 6.32
CA ASP A 398 12.63 -25.87 7.54
C ASP A 398 13.32 -24.80 8.41
N CYS A 399 14.09 -23.89 7.81
CA CYS A 399 14.71 -22.79 8.53
C CYS A 399 13.66 -21.89 9.19
N ALA A 400 12.61 -21.48 8.47
CA ALA A 400 11.53 -20.65 8.98
C ALA A 400 10.80 -21.32 10.15
N GLN A 401 10.51 -22.63 10.04
CA GLN A 401 9.86 -23.38 11.12
C GLN A 401 10.74 -23.49 12.37
N ARG A 402 12.04 -23.75 12.21
CA ARG A 402 13.00 -23.78 13.31
C ARG A 402 13.09 -22.44 14.04
N VAL A 403 13.12 -21.32 13.29
CA VAL A 403 13.11 -19.97 13.86
C VAL A 403 11.84 -19.72 14.66
N LYS A 404 10.67 -20.05 14.10
CA LYS A 404 9.38 -19.87 14.78
C LYS A 404 9.29 -20.74 16.06
N GLN A 405 9.72 -22.00 16.01
CA GLN A 405 9.73 -22.89 17.16
C GLN A 405 10.65 -22.34 18.29
N LEU A 406 11.84 -21.87 17.94
CA LEU A 406 12.76 -21.27 18.91
C LEU A 406 12.17 -20.04 19.59
N LEU A 407 11.57 -19.14 18.81
CA LEU A 407 10.95 -17.91 19.33
C LEU A 407 9.70 -18.21 20.16
N GLN A 408 8.91 -19.21 19.77
CA GLN A 408 7.74 -19.65 20.55
C GLN A 408 8.19 -20.21 21.91
N ARG A 409 9.20 -21.07 21.92
CA ARG A 409 9.76 -21.60 23.17
C ARG A 409 10.33 -20.48 24.06
N TYR A 410 10.98 -19.50 23.45
CA TYR A 410 11.48 -18.34 24.18
C TYR A 410 10.36 -17.53 24.81
N ASN A 411 9.23 -17.31 24.13
CA ASN A 411 8.08 -16.63 24.71
C ASN A 411 7.53 -17.36 25.93
N GLU A 412 7.44 -18.68 25.87
CA GLU A 412 7.02 -19.51 27.04
C GLU A 412 7.98 -19.38 28.22
N LEU A 413 9.29 -19.32 27.95
CA LEU A 413 10.31 -19.16 28.96
C LEU A 413 10.36 -17.76 29.58
N GLN A 414 9.90 -16.71 28.85
CA GLN A 414 9.87 -15.33 29.37
C GLN A 414 9.05 -15.20 30.64
N ASP A 415 7.91 -15.86 30.74
CA ASP A 415 7.08 -15.83 31.94
C ASP A 415 7.77 -16.50 33.11
N ILE A 416 8.47 -17.60 32.87
CA ILE A 416 9.28 -18.30 33.89
C ILE A 416 10.45 -17.42 34.36
N ILE A 417 11.16 -16.78 33.42
CA ILE A 417 12.27 -15.88 33.72
C ILE A 417 11.82 -14.69 34.55
N ALA A 418 10.63 -14.13 34.23
CA ALA A 418 10.10 -12.99 34.96
C ALA A 418 9.76 -13.31 36.44
N ILE A 419 9.38 -14.55 36.73
CA ILE A 419 8.99 -14.99 38.08
C ILE A 419 10.18 -15.57 38.86
N LEU A 420 10.97 -16.43 38.25
CA LEU A 420 12.00 -17.23 38.91
C LEU A 420 13.43 -16.76 38.61
N GLY A 421 13.64 -15.98 37.58
CA GLY A 421 14.94 -15.56 37.09
C GLY A 421 15.60 -16.56 36.13
N MET A 422 16.68 -16.12 35.48
CA MET A 422 17.44 -16.93 34.50
C MET A 422 18.17 -18.13 35.15
N ASP A 423 18.55 -18.02 36.40
CA ASP A 423 19.39 -19.04 37.06
C ASP A 423 18.64 -20.35 37.28
N GLU A 424 17.33 -20.29 37.42
CA GLU A 424 16.46 -21.46 37.64
C GLU A 424 16.15 -22.26 36.35
N LEU A 425 16.57 -21.75 35.19
CA LEU A 425 16.38 -22.48 33.92
C LEU A 425 17.38 -23.62 33.81
N SER A 426 16.97 -24.69 33.12
CA SER A 426 17.87 -25.76 32.70
C SER A 426 18.94 -25.22 31.72
N ASP A 427 20.07 -25.92 31.61
CA ASP A 427 21.13 -25.53 30.66
C ASP A 427 20.63 -25.49 29.20
N GLU A 428 19.71 -26.40 28.84
CA GLU A 428 19.06 -26.45 27.53
C GLU A 428 18.19 -25.19 27.31
N ASP A 429 17.39 -24.80 28.31
CA ASP A 429 16.55 -23.62 28.24
C ASP A 429 17.39 -22.34 28.21
N LYS A 430 18.50 -22.28 28.97
CA LYS A 430 19.45 -21.16 28.88
C LYS A 430 20.06 -21.01 27.51
N LEU A 431 20.41 -22.12 26.85
CA LEU A 431 20.91 -22.11 25.47
C LEU A 431 19.84 -21.64 24.49
N THR A 432 18.62 -22.12 24.67
CA THR A 432 17.45 -21.69 23.89
C THR A 432 17.24 -20.18 24.00
N VAL A 433 17.23 -19.61 25.18
CA VAL A 433 17.11 -18.17 25.44
C VAL A 433 18.23 -17.38 24.77
N ASN A 434 19.47 -17.84 24.89
CA ASN A 434 20.63 -17.16 24.30
C ASN A 434 20.56 -17.13 22.77
N ARG A 435 20.20 -18.24 22.13
CA ARG A 435 20.02 -18.31 20.67
C ARG A 435 18.81 -17.51 20.20
N ALA A 436 17.69 -17.57 20.94
CA ALA A 436 16.50 -16.80 20.63
C ALA A 436 16.73 -15.29 20.64
N ARG A 437 17.50 -14.78 21.60
CA ARG A 437 17.90 -13.36 21.64
C ARG A 437 18.76 -12.96 20.45
N ARG A 438 19.69 -13.82 20.02
CA ARG A 438 20.48 -13.60 18.80
C ARG A 438 19.60 -13.61 17.56
N VAL A 439 18.67 -14.57 17.46
CA VAL A 439 17.69 -14.61 16.36
C VAL A 439 16.85 -13.35 16.32
N GLN A 440 16.29 -12.89 17.44
CA GLN A 440 15.51 -11.64 17.48
C GLN A 440 16.32 -10.43 16.98
N ARG A 441 17.55 -10.29 17.44
CA ARG A 441 18.42 -9.19 17.01
C ARG A 441 18.82 -9.31 15.53
N PHE A 442 19.07 -10.53 15.05
CA PHE A 442 19.42 -10.78 13.66
C PHE A 442 18.24 -10.57 12.69
N LEU A 443 16.99 -10.59 13.18
CA LEU A 443 15.82 -10.16 12.41
C LEU A 443 15.84 -8.66 12.09
N SER A 444 16.58 -7.86 12.86
CA SER A 444 16.77 -6.43 12.54
C SER A 444 17.66 -6.25 11.32
N GLN A 445 17.45 -5.15 10.60
CA GLN A 445 18.18 -4.85 9.36
C GLN A 445 18.25 -3.34 9.17
N PRO A 446 19.41 -2.76 8.83
CA PRO A 446 19.49 -1.37 8.46
C PRO A 446 18.87 -1.15 7.08
N PHE A 447 18.06 -0.10 6.95
CA PHE A 447 17.36 0.24 5.73
C PHE A 447 18.06 1.37 4.99
N THR A 448 18.08 1.30 3.66
CA THR A 448 18.67 2.33 2.78
C THR A 448 17.96 3.67 2.97
N VAL A 449 16.65 3.66 3.08
CA VAL A 449 15.85 4.89 3.25
C VAL A 449 16.04 5.54 4.63
N ALA A 450 16.61 4.83 5.58
CA ALA A 450 16.88 5.32 6.94
C ALA A 450 18.34 5.69 7.20
N GLU A 451 19.24 5.58 6.21
CA GLU A 451 20.67 5.82 6.37
C GLU A 451 20.98 7.19 6.98
N GLN A 452 20.31 8.24 6.50
CA GLN A 452 20.49 9.61 6.98
C GLN A 452 20.10 9.82 8.45
N PHE A 453 19.17 9.00 8.99
CA PHE A 453 18.72 9.10 10.37
C PHE A 453 19.51 8.19 11.31
N THR A 454 19.92 7.03 10.83
CA THR A 454 20.59 6.00 11.65
C THR A 454 22.09 6.06 11.56
N GLY A 455 22.64 6.65 10.50
CA GLY A 455 24.08 6.61 10.18
C GLY A 455 24.57 5.22 9.77
N LEU A 456 23.68 4.25 9.61
CA LEU A 456 24.01 2.88 9.20
C LEU A 456 23.71 2.70 7.72
N LYS A 457 24.65 2.11 6.99
CA LYS A 457 24.46 1.79 5.58
C LYS A 457 23.40 0.71 5.43
N GLY A 458 22.39 0.97 4.61
CA GLY A 458 21.32 0.01 4.34
C GLY A 458 21.81 -1.19 3.54
N VAL A 459 21.21 -2.34 3.82
CA VAL A 459 21.59 -3.60 3.19
C VAL A 459 20.33 -4.35 2.74
N MET A 460 20.32 -4.73 1.47
CA MET A 460 19.35 -5.67 0.91
C MET A 460 19.95 -7.07 0.97
N VAL A 461 19.27 -8.01 1.63
CA VAL A 461 19.82 -9.34 1.91
C VAL A 461 19.11 -10.39 1.05
N PRO A 462 19.85 -11.14 0.20
CA PRO A 462 19.29 -12.28 -0.53
C PRO A 462 18.78 -13.37 0.41
N ILE A 463 17.74 -14.09 0.00
CA ILE A 463 17.12 -15.14 0.83
C ILE A 463 18.11 -16.25 1.21
N GLU A 464 19.02 -16.62 0.32
CA GLU A 464 20.05 -17.63 0.56
C GLU A 464 20.96 -17.26 1.72
N GLU A 465 21.40 -15.99 1.76
CA GLU A 465 22.22 -15.48 2.87
C GLU A 465 21.41 -15.35 4.17
N THR A 466 20.12 -15.06 4.08
CA THR A 466 19.21 -15.06 5.22
C THR A 466 19.08 -16.47 5.81
N ILE A 467 18.80 -17.46 5.01
CA ILE A 467 18.71 -18.88 5.45
C ILE A 467 20.01 -19.34 6.06
N LYS A 468 21.14 -19.08 5.40
CA LYS A 468 22.48 -19.41 5.91
C LYS A 468 22.75 -18.79 7.27
N GLY A 469 22.42 -17.53 7.43
CA GLY A 469 22.64 -16.79 8.68
C GLY A 469 21.81 -17.31 9.84
N PHE A 470 20.52 -17.54 9.64
CA PHE A 470 19.66 -18.11 10.69
C PHE A 470 20.02 -19.53 11.04
N ASN A 471 20.36 -20.39 10.07
CA ASN A 471 20.82 -21.74 10.35
C ASN A 471 22.12 -21.75 11.18
N ALA A 472 23.09 -20.87 10.89
CA ALA A 472 24.31 -20.76 11.67
C ALA A 472 24.03 -20.42 13.15
N ILE A 473 23.02 -19.57 13.42
CA ILE A 473 22.59 -19.26 14.80
C ILE A 473 21.90 -20.49 15.44
N LEU A 474 20.99 -21.14 14.72
CA LEU A 474 20.22 -22.29 15.20
C LEU A 474 21.11 -23.50 15.48
N ASP A 475 22.15 -23.71 14.66
CA ASP A 475 23.10 -24.84 14.79
C ASP A 475 24.20 -24.56 15.81
N GLY A 476 24.29 -23.32 16.33
CA GLY A 476 25.23 -22.94 17.38
C GLY A 476 26.63 -22.58 16.92
N GLU A 477 26.82 -22.38 15.61
CA GLU A 477 28.12 -22.00 15.04
C GLU A 477 28.66 -20.65 15.52
N VAL A 478 27.79 -19.80 16.08
CA VAL A 478 28.07 -18.42 16.50
C VAL A 478 27.67 -18.16 17.96
N ASP A 479 27.54 -19.21 18.79
CA ASP A 479 27.16 -19.10 20.19
C ASP A 479 28.19 -18.34 21.02
N ASP A 480 29.45 -18.28 20.57
CA ASP A 480 30.57 -17.57 21.19
C ASP A 480 30.61 -16.07 20.92
N LEU A 481 29.82 -15.60 19.92
CA LEU A 481 29.80 -14.20 19.53
C LEU A 481 28.92 -13.37 20.48
N PRO A 482 29.28 -12.10 20.76
CA PRO A 482 28.47 -11.24 21.60
C PRO A 482 27.10 -10.94 20.97
N GLU A 483 26.06 -10.97 21.78
CA GLU A 483 24.67 -10.77 21.35
C GLU A 483 24.45 -9.45 20.59
N GLN A 484 25.19 -8.38 20.95
CA GLN A 484 25.10 -7.06 20.30
C GLN A 484 25.58 -7.07 18.84
N ALA A 485 26.40 -8.05 18.45
CA ALA A 485 26.89 -8.16 17.07
C ALA A 485 25.78 -8.48 16.06
N PHE A 486 24.67 -9.08 16.52
CA PHE A 486 23.56 -9.49 15.68
C PHE A 486 22.55 -8.39 15.38
N LEU A 487 22.65 -7.24 16.05
CA LEU A 487 21.71 -6.13 15.88
C LEU A 487 22.08 -5.26 14.67
N ASN A 488 21.12 -4.92 13.83
CA ASN A 488 21.27 -4.01 12.69
C ASN A 488 22.42 -4.41 11.74
N VAL A 489 22.39 -5.64 11.28
CA VAL A 489 23.35 -6.21 10.33
C VAL A 489 22.60 -6.88 9.16
N GLY A 490 23.28 -7.08 8.05
CA GLY A 490 22.72 -7.79 6.89
C GLY A 490 22.92 -9.29 6.99
N THR A 491 24.14 -9.76 6.76
CA THR A 491 24.48 -11.18 6.67
C THR A 491 25.16 -11.69 7.93
N ILE A 492 25.37 -13.00 8.02
CA ILE A 492 26.10 -13.62 9.13
C ILE A 492 27.61 -13.21 9.13
N GLU A 493 28.17 -12.91 7.97
CA GLU A 493 29.53 -12.43 7.86
C GLU A 493 29.68 -11.01 8.45
N ASP A 494 28.65 -10.18 8.29
CA ASP A 494 28.59 -8.85 8.94
C ASP A 494 28.54 -8.98 10.47
N VAL A 495 27.86 -10.02 11.00
CA VAL A 495 27.86 -10.33 12.43
C VAL A 495 29.28 -10.63 12.92
N LYS A 496 29.99 -11.50 12.20
CA LYS A 496 31.35 -11.89 12.56
C LYS A 496 32.32 -10.70 12.56
N GLU A 497 32.18 -9.83 11.55
CA GLU A 497 33.02 -8.62 11.44
C GLU A 497 32.70 -7.63 12.58
N LYS A 498 31.41 -7.39 12.85
CA LYS A 498 30.97 -6.53 13.96
C LYS A 498 31.39 -7.08 15.31
N ALA A 499 31.37 -8.41 15.50
CA ALA A 499 31.84 -9.06 16.71
C ALA A 499 33.35 -8.80 16.96
N LYS A 500 34.18 -8.89 15.91
CA LYS A 500 35.61 -8.55 16.00
C LYS A 500 35.82 -7.10 16.43
N GLN A 501 35.08 -6.17 15.88
CA GLN A 501 35.14 -4.75 16.24
C GLN A 501 34.75 -4.51 17.70
N LEU A 502 33.66 -5.14 18.17
CA LEU A 502 33.19 -5.02 19.54
C LEU A 502 34.20 -5.60 20.54
N LEU A 503 34.82 -6.75 20.24
CA LEU A 503 35.83 -7.37 21.08
C LEU A 503 37.12 -6.54 21.11
N ALA A 504 37.53 -5.97 19.99
CA ALA A 504 38.70 -5.08 19.96
C ALA A 504 38.46 -3.80 20.77
N ALA A 505 37.25 -3.21 20.69
CA ALA A 505 36.87 -2.03 21.48
C ALA A 505 36.77 -2.31 22.98
N ALA A 506 36.45 -3.54 23.38
CA ALA A 506 36.42 -3.94 24.82
C ALA A 506 37.79 -4.23 25.40
N GLN A 507 38.82 -4.41 24.56
CA GLN A 507 40.20 -4.65 24.97
C GLN A 507 41.06 -3.36 24.97
N ALA A 508 40.58 -2.28 24.38
CA ALA A 508 41.21 -0.96 24.37
C ALA A 508 40.70 -0.08 25.51
#